data_6ce58ae1fd1cecff188dea73bb608b3c
#
_entry.id   6ce58ae1fd1cecff188dea73bb608b3c
#
_cell.length_a   1.000
_cell.length_b   1.000
_cell.length_c   1.000
_cell.angle_alpha   90.00
_cell.angle_beta   90.00
_cell.angle_gamma   90.00
#
_symmetry.space_group_name_H-M   'P 1'
#
loop_
_entity.id
_entity.type
_entity.pdbx_description
1 polymer ?
#
loop_
_entity_poly.entity_id
_entity_poly.type
_entity_poly.pdbx_seq_one_letter_code
_entity_poly.pdbx_strand_id
1 'polypeptide(L)'
;RVFSHIFVREVDKSFNSVNSDVVIEEVKEGRIVVVLDGFDELLHDNSSVVDENNKFENAEPMLETISELLTKNAKIILTSRRSAIFDGEMFNEWVNRYEDKFSINRFKLDKPEIKDWIPSERLESLNKTEVDIAKLSNPVLLSFLRFVNDECFIELCNQPSLIVNQYFSAMLEREMDRQELRMNPQKQTELLKLVAHHMCDNNYTADSKEKIINVIKEKASHLLNEVRTLYSPKDRPTIDKLATTLSNHAFFDRSNQGENNIQFINEFVFGNYIAEGIVSSTDDWIASDERFVEPAILSYLARDSEQRSILWAKLSLMCDFLETSSRMRFEAALTDHIEEDKYSHADITSITLKNIDIFKTGTIKESIFNDCSFHDINFNLCNLEDITFLNCSFWNCTHQILFSKTPDINFYNCRDNNNFIAEIEEQEAIDELKAQPNVAYYIFSKIWPIGSPSIDRLHYFTGNLFKTDEFSRKEINKEIKTTLFFSFFHSNKIIISLLHI
;
A
#
# COMPACT_ATOMS: atom_id res chain seq x y z
N ARG A 1 12.02 22.39 -14.73
CA ARG A 1 13.39 22.98 -14.73
C ARG A 1 14.31 22.36 -13.67
N VAL A 2 13.81 21.88 -12.53
CA VAL A 2 14.66 21.35 -11.46
C VAL A 2 15.29 20.01 -11.84
N PHE A 3 14.53 19.09 -12.43
CA PHE A 3 15.01 17.74 -12.76
C PHE A 3 16.03 17.75 -13.91
N SER A 4 15.83 18.54 -14.97
CA SER A 4 16.80 18.67 -16.05
C SER A 4 18.15 19.19 -15.53
N HIS A 5 18.15 20.11 -14.56
CA HIS A 5 19.36 20.57 -13.90
C HIS A 5 20.05 19.51 -13.06
N ILE A 6 19.27 18.70 -12.33
CA ILE A 6 19.83 17.58 -11.54
C ILE A 6 20.44 16.55 -12.47
N PHE A 7 19.74 16.19 -13.55
CA PHE A 7 20.21 15.24 -14.54
C PHE A 7 21.52 15.72 -15.21
N VAL A 8 21.55 16.97 -15.68
CA VAL A 8 22.75 17.59 -16.26
C VAL A 8 23.90 17.59 -15.25
N ARG A 9 23.66 18.01 -14.03
CA ARG A 9 24.68 18.05 -12.97
C ARG A 9 25.25 16.66 -12.65
N GLU A 10 24.41 15.64 -12.58
CA GLU A 10 24.87 14.27 -12.29
C GLU A 10 25.63 13.66 -13.49
N VAL A 11 25.21 13.95 -14.73
CA VAL A 11 25.95 13.54 -15.92
C VAL A 11 27.33 14.21 -15.97
N ASP A 12 27.38 15.53 -15.78
CA ASP A 12 28.64 16.28 -15.81
C ASP A 12 29.59 15.87 -14.68
N LYS A 13 29.06 15.51 -13.49
CA LYS A 13 29.82 15.02 -12.36
C LYS A 13 30.37 13.60 -12.55
N SER A 14 29.57 12.73 -13.16
CA SER A 14 29.89 11.31 -13.29
C SER A 14 30.71 11.00 -14.54
N PHE A 15 30.61 11.83 -15.58
CA PHE A 15 31.21 11.61 -16.89
C PHE A 15 31.96 12.84 -17.40
N ASN A 16 33.19 13.05 -16.93
CA ASN A 16 34.03 14.22 -17.27
C ASN A 16 34.28 14.44 -18.76
N SER A 17 34.02 13.47 -19.62
CA SER A 17 34.28 13.51 -21.07
C SER A 17 33.00 13.51 -21.92
N VAL A 18 31.82 13.54 -21.32
CA VAL A 18 30.53 13.46 -22.02
C VAL A 18 29.75 14.75 -21.78
N ASN A 19 29.29 15.35 -22.88
CA ASN A 19 28.43 16.53 -22.81
C ASN A 19 26.99 16.10 -22.45
N SER A 20 26.43 16.70 -21.42
CA SER A 20 25.07 16.44 -20.95
C SER A 20 23.99 16.68 -22.02
N ASP A 21 24.16 17.66 -22.90
CA ASP A 21 23.24 17.91 -24.01
C ASP A 21 23.18 16.73 -24.99
N VAL A 22 24.33 16.12 -25.27
CA VAL A 22 24.39 14.90 -26.09
C VAL A 22 23.67 13.74 -25.42
N VAL A 23 23.85 13.56 -24.10
CA VAL A 23 23.15 12.51 -23.35
C VAL A 23 21.63 12.71 -23.40
N ILE A 24 21.16 13.95 -23.25
CA ILE A 24 19.73 14.26 -23.33
C ILE A 24 19.17 13.91 -24.72
N GLU A 25 19.87 14.25 -25.78
CA GLU A 25 19.43 13.89 -27.14
C GLU A 25 19.46 12.37 -27.36
N GLU A 26 20.45 11.65 -26.86
CA GLU A 26 20.52 10.19 -26.91
C GLU A 26 19.39 9.50 -26.11
N VAL A 27 18.96 10.10 -24.98
CA VAL A 27 17.78 9.69 -24.23
C VAL A 27 16.50 9.89 -25.04
N LYS A 28 16.32 11.07 -25.62
CA LYS A 28 15.14 11.39 -26.45
C LYS A 28 15.03 10.51 -27.69
N GLU A 29 16.16 10.10 -28.25
CA GLU A 29 16.22 9.17 -29.38
C GLU A 29 16.09 7.69 -28.97
N GLY A 30 15.97 7.41 -27.66
CA GLY A 30 15.80 6.05 -27.12
C GLY A 30 17.03 5.17 -27.19
N ARG A 31 18.22 5.74 -27.40
CA ARG A 31 19.49 5.03 -27.37
C ARG A 31 20.04 4.86 -25.95
N ILE A 32 19.61 5.71 -25.03
CA ILE A 32 19.89 5.59 -23.60
C ILE A 32 18.58 5.35 -22.86
N VAL A 33 18.53 4.35 -21.99
CA VAL A 33 17.43 4.11 -21.06
C VAL A 33 17.72 4.86 -19.77
N VAL A 34 16.75 5.67 -19.32
CA VAL A 34 16.85 6.36 -18.03
C VAL A 34 16.04 5.56 -17.00
N VAL A 35 16.65 5.25 -15.87
CA VAL A 35 15.96 4.63 -14.72
C VAL A 35 15.93 5.66 -13.59
N LEU A 36 14.72 6.04 -13.18
CA LEU A 36 14.46 6.95 -12.08
C LEU A 36 13.88 6.13 -10.93
N ASP A 37 14.75 5.74 -10.02
CA ASP A 37 14.39 4.92 -8.87
C ASP A 37 13.93 5.77 -7.69
N GLY A 38 12.87 5.34 -7.01
CA GLY A 38 12.35 6.01 -5.83
C GLY A 38 11.67 7.35 -6.11
N PHE A 39 10.82 7.44 -7.14
CA PHE A 39 10.14 8.69 -7.51
C PHE A 39 9.31 9.29 -6.38
N ASP A 40 8.74 8.46 -5.50
CA ASP A 40 8.03 8.88 -4.30
C ASP A 40 8.92 9.61 -3.28
N GLU A 41 10.22 9.36 -3.26
CA GLU A 41 11.15 10.04 -2.35
C GLU A 41 11.31 11.54 -2.70
N LEU A 42 11.15 11.88 -3.97
CA LEU A 42 11.21 13.26 -4.44
C LEU A 42 9.99 14.10 -4.02
N LEU A 43 8.88 13.46 -3.67
CA LEU A 43 7.65 14.12 -3.28
C LEU A 43 7.66 14.58 -1.81
N HIS A 44 8.60 14.08 -1.00
CA HIS A 44 8.67 14.38 0.43
C HIS A 44 9.41 15.67 0.80
N ASP A 45 10.29 16.15 -0.07
CA ASP A 45 11.17 17.29 0.26
C ASP A 45 10.46 18.67 0.35
N ASN A 46 9.19 18.78 -0.06
CA ASN A 46 8.48 20.06 -0.11
C ASN A 46 7.36 20.22 0.95
N SER A 47 7.22 19.30 1.91
CA SER A 47 6.05 19.24 2.80
C SER A 47 6.27 19.93 4.15
N SER A 48 6.81 21.13 4.20
CA SER A 48 6.84 21.91 5.47
C SER A 48 5.50 22.58 5.83
N VAL A 49 4.52 22.61 4.96
CA VAL A 49 3.12 23.07 5.22
C VAL A 49 2.25 22.64 4.05
N VAL A 50 1.52 21.54 4.08
CA VAL A 50 0.49 21.32 3.06
C VAL A 50 -0.64 20.40 3.53
N ASP A 51 -1.88 20.83 3.30
CA ASP A 51 -3.14 20.13 3.31
C ASP A 51 -3.06 18.76 2.62
N GLU A 52 -3.67 17.73 3.20
CA GLU A 52 -3.63 16.35 2.67
C GLU A 52 -4.20 16.21 1.25
N ASN A 53 -5.06 17.12 0.83
CA ASN A 53 -5.61 17.18 -0.53
C ASN A 53 -4.63 17.68 -1.59
N ASN A 54 -3.43 18.16 -1.22
CA ASN A 54 -2.45 18.78 -2.13
C ASN A 54 -1.19 17.94 -2.36
N LYS A 55 -1.16 16.67 -1.98
CA LYS A 55 0.02 15.79 -2.17
C LYS A 55 0.42 15.64 -3.65
N PHE A 56 -0.54 15.81 -4.56
CA PHE A 56 -0.32 15.72 -6.01
C PHE A 56 0.09 17.04 -6.68
N GLU A 57 -0.27 18.19 -6.14
CA GLU A 57 0.18 19.48 -6.68
C GLU A 57 1.72 19.61 -6.67
N ASN A 58 2.39 18.86 -5.77
CA ASN A 58 3.85 18.80 -5.72
C ASN A 58 4.47 17.82 -6.74
N ALA A 59 3.71 16.84 -7.24
CA ALA A 59 4.18 15.87 -8.23
C ALA A 59 4.12 16.44 -9.66
N GLU A 60 3.17 17.32 -9.96
CA GLU A 60 2.99 17.87 -11.30
C GLU A 60 4.26 18.55 -11.85
N PRO A 61 4.99 19.43 -11.12
CA PRO A 61 6.22 20.03 -11.61
C PRO A 61 7.31 19.00 -11.94
N MET A 62 7.34 17.87 -11.25
CA MET A 62 8.30 16.78 -11.50
C MET A 62 7.89 15.96 -12.73
N LEU A 63 6.62 15.61 -12.84
CA LEU A 63 6.06 14.94 -14.01
C LEU A 63 6.25 15.80 -15.27
N GLU A 64 6.02 17.10 -15.18
CA GLU A 64 6.26 18.04 -16.31
C GLU A 64 7.75 18.07 -16.70
N THR A 65 8.66 17.98 -15.76
CA THR A 65 10.10 17.94 -16.05
C THR A 65 10.50 16.63 -16.72
N ILE A 66 9.92 15.50 -16.30
CA ILE A 66 10.13 14.23 -16.98
C ILE A 66 9.55 14.28 -18.39
N SER A 67 8.42 14.96 -18.58
CA SER A 67 7.79 15.09 -19.89
C SER A 67 8.67 15.80 -20.93
N GLU A 68 9.62 16.64 -20.50
CA GLU A 68 10.62 17.26 -21.39
C GLU A 68 11.58 16.22 -22.01
N LEU A 69 11.81 15.10 -21.35
CA LEU A 69 12.63 13.98 -21.85
C LEU A 69 11.84 12.97 -22.67
N LEU A 70 10.50 12.97 -22.52
CA LEU A 70 9.64 11.97 -23.13
C LEU A 70 9.34 12.33 -24.58
N THR A 71 9.78 11.47 -25.48
CA THR A 71 9.45 11.46 -26.90
C THR A 71 8.92 10.08 -27.28
N LYS A 72 8.45 9.89 -28.52
CA LYS A 72 7.99 8.56 -28.99
C LYS A 72 9.08 7.47 -28.89
N ASN A 73 10.34 7.86 -28.92
CA ASN A 73 11.49 6.94 -28.89
C ASN A 73 12.10 6.78 -27.49
N ALA A 74 11.92 7.77 -26.62
CA ALA A 74 12.52 7.77 -25.29
C ALA A 74 12.06 6.55 -24.46
N LYS A 75 12.97 6.01 -23.65
CA LYS A 75 12.72 4.87 -22.76
C LYS A 75 13.08 5.28 -21.35
N ILE A 76 12.05 5.52 -20.53
CA ILE A 76 12.19 5.93 -19.15
C ILE A 76 11.47 4.91 -18.28
N ILE A 77 12.14 4.40 -17.25
CA ILE A 77 11.60 3.52 -16.22
C ILE A 77 11.53 4.34 -14.95
N LEU A 78 10.32 4.47 -14.40
CA LEU A 78 10.06 5.07 -13.10
C LEU A 78 9.73 3.96 -12.11
N THR A 79 10.38 3.97 -10.95
CA THR A 79 9.97 3.11 -9.82
C THR A 79 9.39 3.97 -8.71
N SER A 80 8.40 3.46 -8.03
CA SER A 80 7.79 4.08 -6.86
C SER A 80 7.26 2.99 -5.92
N ARG A 81 7.41 3.21 -4.63
CA ARG A 81 6.88 2.30 -3.59
C ARG A 81 5.37 2.50 -3.39
N ARG A 82 4.83 3.66 -3.78
CA ARG A 82 3.43 4.04 -3.56
C ARG A 82 2.67 4.01 -4.89
N SER A 83 1.77 3.04 -5.01
CA SER A 83 0.87 2.95 -6.16
C SER A 83 -0.06 4.17 -6.27
N ALA A 84 -0.48 4.73 -5.13
CA ALA A 84 -1.40 5.87 -5.07
C ALA A 84 -0.95 7.11 -5.87
N ILE A 85 0.37 7.32 -6.06
CA ILE A 85 0.89 8.42 -6.88
C ILE A 85 0.45 8.31 -8.34
N PHE A 86 0.33 7.07 -8.84
CA PHE A 86 0.00 6.79 -10.23
C PHE A 86 -1.46 6.42 -10.46
N ASP A 87 -2.27 6.39 -9.41
CA ASP A 87 -3.70 6.05 -9.46
C ASP A 87 -4.59 7.30 -9.38
N GLY A 88 -4.00 8.46 -9.06
CA GLY A 88 -4.71 9.72 -8.90
C GLY A 88 -5.20 10.34 -10.21
N GLU A 89 -6.27 11.13 -10.11
CA GLU A 89 -6.90 11.84 -11.23
C GLU A 89 -5.90 12.74 -11.97
N MET A 90 -5.04 13.45 -11.24
CA MET A 90 -4.02 14.34 -11.81
C MET A 90 -2.94 13.61 -12.62
N PHE A 91 -2.54 12.40 -12.19
CA PHE A 91 -1.62 11.60 -12.99
C PHE A 91 -2.28 11.16 -14.30
N ASN A 92 -3.54 10.76 -14.26
CA ASN A 92 -4.30 10.40 -15.45
C ASN A 92 -4.49 11.61 -16.37
N GLU A 93 -4.75 12.78 -15.83
CA GLU A 93 -4.80 14.04 -16.62
C GLU A 93 -3.45 14.35 -17.28
N TRP A 94 -2.36 14.19 -16.57
CA TRP A 94 -1.01 14.35 -17.10
C TRP A 94 -0.73 13.35 -18.23
N VAL A 95 -1.08 12.07 -18.06
CA VAL A 95 -0.97 11.03 -19.09
C VAL A 95 -1.77 11.43 -20.32
N ASN A 96 -3.04 11.82 -20.16
CA ASN A 96 -3.93 12.20 -21.25
C ASN A 96 -3.44 13.45 -22.00
N ARG A 97 -2.84 14.41 -21.29
CA ARG A 97 -2.25 15.63 -21.88
C ARG A 97 -1.12 15.33 -22.86
N TYR A 98 -0.43 14.23 -22.67
CA TYR A 98 0.74 13.83 -23.44
C TYR A 98 0.56 12.54 -24.26
N GLU A 99 -0.65 12.05 -24.40
CA GLU A 99 -0.99 10.79 -25.09
C GLU A 99 -0.41 10.73 -26.54
N ASP A 100 -0.39 11.85 -27.25
CA ASP A 100 0.18 11.95 -28.59
C ASP A 100 1.72 11.87 -28.63
N LYS A 101 2.39 12.10 -27.51
CA LYS A 101 3.86 12.21 -27.45
C LYS A 101 4.54 10.93 -27.01
N PHE A 102 3.92 10.19 -26.07
CA PHE A 102 4.48 8.95 -25.53
C PHE A 102 3.38 8.01 -25.00
N SER A 103 3.73 6.75 -24.77
CA SER A 103 2.84 5.77 -24.14
C SER A 103 3.39 5.34 -22.80
N ILE A 104 2.50 5.10 -21.84
CA ILE A 104 2.86 4.62 -20.49
C ILE A 104 2.33 3.21 -20.31
N ASN A 105 3.21 2.32 -19.85
CA ASN A 105 2.84 1.00 -19.36
C ASN A 105 3.08 0.92 -17.86
N ARG A 106 2.07 0.54 -17.11
CA ARG A 106 2.17 0.31 -15.67
C ARG A 106 2.42 -1.15 -15.36
N PHE A 107 3.34 -1.39 -14.44
CA PHE A 107 3.60 -2.71 -13.89
C PHE A 107 3.57 -2.61 -12.37
N LYS A 108 2.68 -3.33 -11.73
CA LYS A 108 2.67 -3.48 -10.27
C LYS A 108 3.55 -4.68 -9.93
N LEU A 109 4.58 -4.44 -9.13
CA LEU A 109 5.38 -5.53 -8.60
C LEU A 109 4.68 -6.08 -7.36
N ASP A 110 4.42 -7.36 -7.38
CA ASP A 110 3.91 -8.08 -6.22
C ASP A 110 5.02 -8.30 -5.17
N LYS A 111 4.60 -8.78 -3.99
CA LYS A 111 5.53 -9.21 -2.96
C LYS A 111 6.49 -10.26 -3.53
N PRO A 112 7.77 -10.28 -3.06
CA PRO A 112 8.74 -11.25 -3.56
C PRO A 112 8.23 -12.68 -3.33
N GLU A 113 8.32 -13.52 -4.36
CA GLU A 113 8.00 -14.93 -4.22
C GLU A 113 9.09 -15.62 -3.41
N ILE A 114 8.69 -16.25 -2.32
CA ILE A 114 9.62 -16.86 -1.36
C ILE A 114 10.50 -17.92 -2.01
N LYS A 115 9.94 -18.68 -2.98
CA LYS A 115 10.67 -19.70 -3.73
C LYS A 115 11.89 -19.17 -4.50
N ASP A 116 11.89 -17.88 -4.86
CA ASP A 116 12.99 -17.28 -5.62
C ASP A 116 14.13 -16.80 -4.68
N TRP A 117 13.80 -16.64 -3.40
CA TRP A 117 14.73 -16.16 -2.38
C TRP A 117 15.33 -17.28 -1.53
N ILE A 118 14.53 -18.27 -1.18
CA ILE A 118 14.92 -19.34 -0.25
C ILE A 118 15.26 -20.61 -1.03
N PRO A 119 16.42 -21.27 -0.76
CA PRO A 119 16.75 -22.55 -1.35
C PRO A 119 15.67 -23.60 -1.10
N SER A 120 15.42 -24.48 -2.08
CA SER A 120 14.31 -25.44 -2.04
C SER A 120 14.30 -26.30 -0.78
N GLU A 121 15.48 -26.75 -0.29
CA GLU A 121 15.60 -27.56 0.93
C GLU A 121 15.12 -26.80 2.18
N ARG A 122 15.46 -25.52 2.28
CA ARG A 122 15.01 -24.66 3.38
C ARG A 122 13.54 -24.34 3.25
N LEU A 123 13.05 -24.12 2.02
CA LEU A 123 11.64 -23.87 1.76
C LEU A 123 10.77 -25.09 2.14
N GLU A 124 11.21 -26.30 1.82
CA GLU A 124 10.52 -27.54 2.25
C GLU A 124 10.45 -27.68 3.77
N SER A 125 11.50 -27.23 4.48
CA SER A 125 11.52 -27.25 5.94
C SER A 125 10.56 -26.21 6.53
N LEU A 126 10.51 -25.00 5.97
CA LEU A 126 9.57 -23.96 6.38
C LEU A 126 8.11 -24.36 6.10
N ASN A 127 7.84 -25.00 4.95
CA ASN A 127 6.49 -25.50 4.61
C ASN A 127 5.94 -26.56 5.58
N LYS A 128 6.78 -27.19 6.37
CA LYS A 128 6.36 -28.15 7.40
C LYS A 128 6.01 -27.50 8.74
N THR A 129 6.26 -26.21 8.87
CA THR A 129 5.96 -25.43 10.07
C THR A 129 4.52 -24.91 10.02
N GLU A 130 3.96 -24.52 11.14
CA GLU A 130 2.63 -23.92 11.24
C GLU A 130 2.58 -22.44 10.84
N VAL A 131 3.70 -21.88 10.37
CA VAL A 131 3.78 -20.45 9.99
C VAL A 131 3.15 -20.22 8.64
N ASP A 132 2.37 -19.18 8.56
CA ASP A 132 1.99 -18.59 7.26
C ASP A 132 3.22 -17.99 6.58
N ILE A 133 3.84 -18.79 5.73
CA ILE A 133 5.06 -18.42 5.01
C ILE A 133 4.85 -17.15 4.19
N ALA A 134 3.62 -16.88 3.72
CA ALA A 134 3.33 -15.67 2.96
C ALA A 134 3.60 -14.39 3.77
N LYS A 135 3.49 -14.43 5.09
CA LYS A 135 3.81 -13.32 5.98
C LYS A 135 5.32 -13.07 6.16
N LEU A 136 6.16 -14.06 5.83
CA LEU A 136 7.61 -13.90 5.78
C LEU A 136 8.11 -13.23 4.48
N SER A 137 7.23 -12.90 3.56
CA SER A 137 7.56 -12.31 2.24
C SER A 137 8.09 -10.87 2.37
N ASN A 138 9.17 -10.71 3.13
CA ASN A 138 9.92 -9.48 3.29
C ASN A 138 11.38 -9.72 2.87
N PRO A 139 11.97 -8.92 1.96
CA PRO A 139 13.32 -9.12 1.45
C PRO A 139 14.39 -9.25 2.55
N VAL A 140 14.24 -8.52 3.64
CA VAL A 140 15.19 -8.53 4.77
C VAL A 140 15.15 -9.87 5.50
N LEU A 141 13.94 -10.37 5.81
CA LEU A 141 13.75 -11.66 6.47
C LEU A 141 14.10 -12.82 5.55
N LEU A 142 13.75 -12.74 4.27
CA LEU A 142 14.10 -13.76 3.29
C LEU A 142 15.62 -13.86 3.12
N SER A 143 16.32 -12.72 3.07
CA SER A 143 17.77 -12.70 3.05
C SER A 143 18.37 -13.31 4.33
N PHE A 144 17.85 -12.97 5.49
CA PHE A 144 18.28 -13.56 6.75
C PHE A 144 18.10 -15.08 6.76
N LEU A 145 16.91 -15.58 6.43
CA LEU A 145 16.59 -17.01 6.36
C LEU A 145 17.42 -17.76 5.32
N ARG A 146 17.83 -17.07 4.25
CA ARG A 146 18.73 -17.63 3.22
C ARG A 146 20.13 -17.87 3.73
N PHE A 147 20.68 -16.95 4.54
CA PHE A 147 22.11 -16.93 4.89
C PHE A 147 22.41 -17.29 6.35
N VAL A 148 21.41 -17.40 7.22
CA VAL A 148 21.61 -17.88 8.59
C VAL A 148 22.18 -19.31 8.57
N ASN A 149 23.02 -19.66 9.57
CA ASN A 149 23.58 -21.00 9.64
C ASN A 149 22.51 -22.07 9.83
N ASP A 150 22.80 -23.32 9.47
CA ASP A 150 21.80 -24.40 9.44
C ASP A 150 21.26 -24.76 10.81
N GLU A 151 22.10 -24.68 11.88
CA GLU A 151 21.65 -24.95 13.26
C GLU A 151 20.59 -23.94 13.69
N CYS A 152 20.85 -22.65 13.53
CA CYS A 152 19.90 -21.59 13.82
C CYS A 152 18.67 -21.68 12.92
N PHE A 153 18.83 -22.03 11.64
CA PHE A 153 17.70 -22.22 10.74
C PHE A 153 16.76 -23.33 11.21
N ILE A 154 17.29 -24.46 11.69
CA ILE A 154 16.48 -25.56 12.26
C ILE A 154 15.74 -25.10 13.52
N GLU A 155 16.41 -24.34 14.40
CA GLU A 155 15.75 -23.77 15.59
C GLU A 155 14.61 -22.84 15.20
N LEU A 156 14.80 -21.99 14.19
CA LEU A 156 13.77 -21.10 13.67
C LEU A 156 12.60 -21.88 13.04
N CYS A 157 12.84 -22.99 12.40
CA CYS A 157 11.76 -23.86 11.92
C CYS A 157 10.95 -24.48 13.08
N ASN A 158 11.59 -24.76 14.21
CA ASN A 158 10.91 -25.27 15.39
C ASN A 158 10.13 -24.21 16.18
N GLN A 159 10.59 -22.95 16.10
CA GLN A 159 9.97 -21.79 16.77
C GLN A 159 9.88 -20.58 15.83
N PRO A 160 9.02 -20.63 14.83
CA PRO A 160 8.96 -19.62 13.78
C PRO A 160 8.56 -18.23 14.25
N SER A 161 7.82 -18.11 15.34
CA SER A 161 7.48 -16.83 15.99
C SER A 161 8.72 -16.01 16.39
N LEU A 162 9.88 -16.68 16.51
CA LEU A 162 11.14 -16.03 16.87
C LEU A 162 11.94 -15.49 15.68
N ILE A 163 11.52 -15.75 14.42
CA ILE A 163 12.29 -15.36 13.23
C ILE A 163 12.65 -13.86 13.24
N VAL A 164 11.67 -13.01 13.48
CA VAL A 164 11.89 -11.56 13.53
C VAL A 164 12.82 -11.17 14.69
N ASN A 165 12.56 -11.71 15.87
CA ASN A 165 13.37 -11.43 17.05
C ASN A 165 14.81 -11.87 16.87
N GLN A 166 15.04 -13.05 16.29
CA GLN A 166 16.38 -13.57 16.02
C GLN A 166 17.14 -12.75 14.98
N TYR A 167 16.42 -12.28 13.93
CA TYR A 167 17.03 -11.35 12.97
C TYR A 167 17.57 -10.10 13.67
N PHE A 168 16.75 -9.44 14.49
CA PHE A 168 17.16 -8.23 15.19
C PHE A 168 18.27 -8.52 16.22
N SER A 169 18.15 -9.60 17.01
CA SER A 169 19.16 -9.98 17.98
C SER A 169 20.53 -10.21 17.31
N ALA A 170 20.57 -11.00 16.24
CA ALA A 170 21.80 -11.30 15.51
C ALA A 170 22.44 -10.03 14.92
N MET A 171 21.65 -9.10 14.38
CA MET A 171 22.15 -7.85 13.86
C MET A 171 22.71 -6.93 14.94
N LEU A 172 22.05 -6.87 16.12
CA LEU A 172 22.49 -6.04 17.23
C LEU A 172 23.74 -6.63 17.93
N GLU A 173 23.85 -7.95 18.03
CA GLU A 173 25.07 -8.63 18.52
C GLU A 173 26.25 -8.36 17.58
N ARG A 174 26.04 -8.52 16.26
CA ARG A 174 27.05 -8.19 15.28
C ARG A 174 27.51 -6.73 15.37
N GLU A 175 26.57 -5.82 15.64
CA GLU A 175 26.88 -4.40 15.76
C GLU A 175 27.65 -4.10 17.05
N MET A 176 27.32 -4.77 18.14
CA MET A 176 28.07 -4.70 19.40
C MET A 176 29.56 -5.06 19.18
N ASP A 177 29.80 -6.16 18.47
CA ASP A 177 31.14 -6.63 18.16
C ASP A 177 31.87 -5.68 17.19
N ARG A 178 31.19 -5.23 16.11
CA ARG A 178 31.76 -4.36 15.08
C ARG A 178 32.24 -3.00 15.63
N GLN A 179 31.49 -2.44 16.56
CA GLN A 179 31.81 -1.13 17.16
C GLN A 179 32.47 -1.22 18.52
N GLU A 180 32.79 -2.43 18.99
CA GLU A 180 33.32 -2.68 20.35
C GLU A 180 32.46 -2.05 21.46
N LEU A 181 31.13 -2.06 21.25
CA LEU A 181 30.19 -1.49 22.20
C LEU A 181 30.03 -2.35 23.43
N ARG A 182 30.03 -1.72 24.64
CA ARG A 182 29.58 -2.34 25.88
C ARG A 182 28.07 -2.18 26.09
N MET A 183 27.33 -2.22 25.00
CA MET A 183 25.89 -2.02 24.95
C MET A 183 25.24 -3.28 24.37
N ASN A 184 24.58 -4.04 25.22
CA ASN A 184 23.94 -5.30 24.79
C ASN A 184 22.73 -5.04 23.87
N PRO A 185 22.20 -6.05 23.15
CA PRO A 185 21.09 -5.91 22.23
C PRO A 185 19.85 -5.22 22.82
N GLN A 186 19.52 -5.50 24.09
CA GLN A 186 18.36 -4.88 24.75
C GLN A 186 18.50 -3.37 24.89
N LYS A 187 19.68 -2.90 25.28
CA LYS A 187 19.97 -1.46 25.39
C LYS A 187 20.08 -0.77 24.03
N GLN A 188 20.58 -1.48 23.02
CA GLN A 188 20.54 -0.97 21.63
C GLN A 188 19.10 -0.84 21.15
N THR A 189 18.25 -1.83 21.41
CA THR A 189 16.82 -1.76 21.11
C THR A 189 16.15 -0.57 21.78
N GLU A 190 16.42 -0.33 23.08
CA GLU A 190 15.88 0.82 23.80
C GLU A 190 16.30 2.13 23.16
N LEU A 191 17.58 2.29 22.81
CA LEU A 191 18.08 3.45 22.08
C LEU A 191 17.35 3.68 20.76
N LEU A 192 17.26 2.63 19.94
CA LEU A 192 16.67 2.71 18.60
C LEU A 192 15.16 3.03 18.67
N LYS A 193 14.44 2.50 19.67
CA LYS A 193 13.06 2.90 19.96
C LYS A 193 12.96 4.38 20.27
N LEU A 194 13.81 4.91 21.15
CA LEU A 194 13.80 6.34 21.50
C LEU A 194 14.05 7.23 20.27
N VAL A 195 14.98 6.85 19.41
CA VAL A 195 15.25 7.59 18.17
C VAL A 195 14.06 7.49 17.21
N ALA A 196 13.52 6.30 16.98
CA ALA A 196 12.39 6.10 16.08
C ALA A 196 11.16 6.90 16.53
N HIS A 197 10.82 6.86 17.82
CA HIS A 197 9.71 7.64 18.37
C HIS A 197 9.94 9.13 18.26
N HIS A 198 11.17 9.62 18.55
CA HIS A 198 11.47 11.04 18.37
C HIS A 198 11.31 11.49 16.91
N MET A 199 11.67 10.63 15.94
CA MET A 199 11.45 10.91 14.51
C MET A 199 9.95 11.00 14.19
N CYS A 200 9.13 10.10 14.72
CA CYS A 200 7.68 10.15 14.59
C CYS A 200 7.07 11.41 15.20
N ASP A 201 7.42 11.72 16.45
CA ASP A 201 6.88 12.87 17.20
C ASP A 201 7.20 14.20 16.52
N ASN A 202 8.31 14.27 15.79
CA ASN A 202 8.75 15.47 15.07
C ASN A 202 8.52 15.38 13.55
N ASN A 203 7.78 14.38 13.11
CA ASN A 203 7.30 14.20 11.73
C ASN A 203 8.41 14.19 10.66
N TYR A 204 9.52 13.47 10.91
CA TYR A 204 10.58 13.28 9.93
C TYR A 204 11.10 11.84 9.90
N THR A 205 11.61 11.39 8.75
CA THR A 205 12.20 10.05 8.55
C THR A 205 13.72 10.09 8.34
N ALA A 206 14.27 11.27 8.05
CA ALA A 206 15.70 11.51 7.89
C ALA A 206 16.07 12.91 8.42
N ASP A 207 17.25 13.05 8.98
CA ASP A 207 17.79 14.34 9.41
C ASP A 207 19.33 14.33 9.43
N SER A 208 19.93 15.50 9.61
CA SER A 208 21.37 15.62 9.67
C SER A 208 21.98 14.74 10.78
N LYS A 209 23.16 14.20 10.50
CA LYS A 209 23.90 13.40 11.48
C LYS A 209 24.09 14.10 12.82
N GLU A 210 24.33 15.40 12.78
CA GLU A 210 24.48 16.23 13.99
C GLU A 210 23.20 16.24 14.83
N LYS A 211 22.03 16.38 14.19
CA LYS A 211 20.75 16.34 14.88
C LYS A 211 20.48 14.96 15.48
N ILE A 212 20.74 13.88 14.75
CA ILE A 212 20.59 12.51 15.29
C ILE A 212 21.52 12.30 16.50
N ILE A 213 22.78 12.76 16.45
CA ILE A 213 23.70 12.72 17.60
C ILE A 213 23.10 13.46 18.81
N ASN A 214 22.53 14.65 18.58
CA ASN A 214 21.90 15.44 19.65
C ASN A 214 20.66 14.73 20.23
N VAL A 215 19.81 14.13 19.37
CA VAL A 215 18.67 13.30 19.80
C VAL A 215 19.14 12.15 20.69
N ILE A 216 20.17 11.42 20.28
CA ILE A 216 20.76 10.31 21.06
C ILE A 216 21.24 10.83 22.42
N LYS A 217 21.93 11.98 22.47
CA LYS A 217 22.44 12.58 23.70
C LYS A 217 21.31 13.02 24.64
N GLU A 218 20.28 13.63 24.12
CA GLU A 218 19.17 14.18 24.91
C GLU A 218 18.21 13.10 25.38
N LYS A 219 17.73 12.27 24.47
CA LYS A 219 16.69 11.26 24.77
C LYS A 219 17.25 10.04 25.49
N ALA A 220 18.46 9.62 25.16
CA ALA A 220 19.09 8.45 25.74
C ALA A 220 20.18 8.76 26.78
N SER A 221 20.20 9.96 27.36
CA SER A 221 21.24 10.41 28.30
C SER A 221 21.46 9.44 29.49
N HIS A 222 20.39 8.92 30.08
CA HIS A 222 20.45 7.93 31.15
C HIS A 222 21.13 6.64 30.68
N LEU A 223 20.68 6.12 29.54
CA LEU A 223 21.22 4.90 28.92
C LEU A 223 22.70 5.04 28.58
N LEU A 224 23.10 6.17 27.98
CA LEU A 224 24.51 6.46 27.65
C LEU A 224 25.37 6.51 28.90
N ASN A 225 24.90 7.11 29.99
CA ASN A 225 25.63 7.17 31.26
C ASN A 225 25.79 5.78 31.87
N GLU A 226 24.76 4.97 31.86
CA GLU A 226 24.82 3.58 32.32
C GLU A 226 25.83 2.76 31.51
N VAL A 227 25.75 2.81 30.18
CA VAL A 227 26.66 2.09 29.27
C VAL A 227 28.11 2.53 29.50
N ARG A 228 28.37 3.80 29.71
CA ARG A 228 29.72 4.32 30.01
C ARG A 228 30.34 3.69 31.26
N THR A 229 29.55 3.35 32.26
CA THR A 229 30.07 2.71 33.47
C THR A 229 30.61 1.31 33.24
N LEU A 230 30.20 0.66 32.15
CA LEU A 230 30.65 -0.68 31.76
C LEU A 230 32.06 -0.69 31.14
N TYR A 231 32.59 0.48 30.76
CA TYR A 231 33.95 0.61 30.27
C TYR A 231 34.94 0.79 31.43
N SER A 232 36.17 0.31 31.24
CA SER A 232 37.23 0.55 32.21
C SER A 232 37.46 2.07 32.37
N PRO A 233 37.91 2.57 33.51
CA PRO A 233 38.16 4.00 33.70
C PRO A 233 39.12 4.62 32.68
N LYS A 234 40.03 3.84 32.10
CA LYS A 234 41.02 4.30 31.11
C LYS A 234 40.39 4.39 29.70
N ASP A 235 39.44 3.52 29.40
CA ASP A 235 38.84 3.38 28.05
C ASP A 235 37.44 3.98 27.96
N ARG A 236 37.00 4.62 29.05
CA ARG A 236 35.64 5.17 29.17
C ARG A 236 35.40 6.30 28.16
N PRO A 237 34.52 6.12 27.16
CA PRO A 237 34.26 7.16 26.19
C PRO A 237 33.54 8.35 26.79
N THR A 238 33.68 9.54 26.19
CA THR A 238 32.79 10.67 26.47
C THR A 238 31.37 10.36 25.93
N ILE A 239 30.36 11.07 26.42
CA ILE A 239 28.98 10.96 25.90
C ILE A 239 28.95 11.31 24.41
N ASP A 240 29.66 12.36 24.01
CA ASP A 240 29.75 12.78 22.61
C ASP A 240 30.36 11.70 21.72
N LYS A 241 31.45 11.08 22.17
CA LYS A 241 32.09 9.99 21.43
C LYS A 241 31.15 8.79 21.30
N LEU A 242 30.48 8.40 22.37
CA LEU A 242 29.54 7.28 22.36
C LEU A 242 28.32 7.57 21.46
N ALA A 243 27.72 8.76 21.55
CA ALA A 243 26.62 9.17 20.69
C ALA A 243 27.04 9.23 19.20
N THR A 244 28.26 9.72 18.92
CA THR A 244 28.81 9.71 17.56
C THR A 244 29.04 8.29 17.04
N THR A 245 29.51 7.37 17.89
CA THR A 245 29.66 5.96 17.52
C THR A 245 28.29 5.36 17.21
N LEU A 246 27.30 5.56 18.05
CA LEU A 246 25.94 5.05 17.88
C LEU A 246 25.21 5.68 16.67
N SER A 247 25.55 6.88 16.24
CA SER A 247 25.02 7.46 15.00
C SER A 247 25.54 6.78 13.72
N ASN A 248 26.57 5.91 13.85
CA ASN A 248 27.05 5.04 12.76
C ASN A 248 26.58 3.58 12.94
N HIS A 249 25.52 3.35 13.71
CA HIS A 249 24.93 2.05 13.91
C HIS A 249 24.50 1.43 12.57
N ALA A 250 24.63 0.09 12.42
CA ALA A 250 24.30 -0.62 11.19
C ALA A 250 22.84 -0.47 10.75
N PHE A 251 21.94 -0.08 11.65
CA PHE A 251 20.56 0.21 11.32
C PHE A 251 20.30 1.65 10.87
N PHE A 252 21.32 2.47 10.79
CA PHE A 252 21.28 3.78 10.17
C PHE A 252 22.09 3.78 8.86
N ASP A 253 21.58 4.50 7.88
CA ASP A 253 22.24 4.73 6.60
C ASP A 253 22.14 6.20 6.20
N ARG A 254 22.92 6.57 5.20
CA ARG A 254 22.82 7.91 4.63
C ARG A 254 21.55 8.03 3.83
N SER A 255 20.81 9.08 4.09
CA SER A 255 19.65 9.42 3.28
C SER A 255 20.09 10.09 1.98
N ASN A 256 19.37 9.81 0.91
CA ASN A 256 19.54 10.53 -0.37
C ASN A 256 18.98 11.97 -0.31
N GLN A 257 18.29 12.34 0.79
CA GLN A 257 17.61 13.61 1.00
C GLN A 257 18.53 14.74 1.51
N GLY A 258 19.80 14.71 1.17
CA GLY A 258 20.75 15.77 1.50
C GLY A 258 22.14 15.27 1.86
N GLU A 259 23.14 16.17 1.74
CA GLU A 259 24.52 15.85 2.15
C GLU A 259 24.56 15.66 3.68
N ASN A 260 24.87 14.45 4.15
CA ASN A 260 25.00 14.03 5.55
C ASN A 260 23.72 13.74 6.34
N ASN A 261 22.58 13.59 5.71
CA ASN A 261 21.39 13.10 6.42
C ASN A 261 21.48 11.61 6.71
N ILE A 262 20.94 11.22 7.86
CA ILE A 262 20.86 9.83 8.34
C ILE A 262 19.38 9.45 8.48
N GLN A 263 19.05 8.24 8.06
CA GLN A 263 17.77 7.59 8.21
C GLN A 263 17.95 6.16 8.71
N PHE A 264 16.89 5.47 9.09
CA PHE A 264 16.95 4.03 9.24
C PHE A 264 17.22 3.36 7.90
N ILE A 265 17.99 2.26 7.91
CA ILE A 265 18.45 1.56 6.72
C ILE A 265 17.33 1.12 5.77
N ASN A 266 16.16 0.85 6.31
CA ASN A 266 14.94 0.53 5.56
C ASN A 266 13.69 0.67 6.43
N GLU A 267 12.52 0.68 5.80
CA GLU A 267 11.22 0.84 6.47
C GLU A 267 10.89 -0.32 7.41
N PHE A 268 11.35 -1.55 7.14
CA PHE A 268 11.13 -2.68 8.02
C PHE A 268 11.82 -2.50 9.37
N VAL A 269 13.06 -2.05 9.38
CA VAL A 269 13.83 -1.78 10.61
C VAL A 269 13.23 -0.59 11.35
N PHE A 270 12.92 0.49 10.65
CA PHE A 270 12.28 1.67 11.24
C PHE A 270 10.94 1.32 11.87
N GLY A 271 10.08 0.67 11.11
CA GLY A 271 8.77 0.24 11.55
C GLY A 271 8.80 -0.70 12.75
N ASN A 272 9.77 -1.61 12.81
CA ASN A 272 9.93 -2.49 13.97
C ASN A 272 10.18 -1.70 15.26
N TYR A 273 11.05 -0.67 15.23
CA TYR A 273 11.31 0.11 16.44
C TYR A 273 10.17 1.04 16.81
N ILE A 274 9.40 1.52 15.83
CA ILE A 274 8.13 2.22 16.09
C ILE A 274 7.16 1.27 16.80
N ALA A 275 6.91 0.10 16.21
CA ALA A 275 5.96 -0.88 16.75
C ALA A 275 6.36 -1.40 18.14
N GLU A 276 7.64 -1.73 18.36
CA GLU A 276 8.16 -2.13 19.66
C GLU A 276 7.97 -1.03 20.72
N GLY A 277 8.10 0.23 20.33
CA GLY A 277 7.82 1.35 21.21
C GLY A 277 6.33 1.46 21.54
N ILE A 278 5.45 1.36 20.54
CA ILE A 278 4.00 1.37 20.74
C ILE A 278 3.56 0.26 21.68
N VAL A 279 4.01 -0.96 21.44
CA VAL A 279 3.65 -2.14 22.27
C VAL A 279 4.15 -1.99 23.70
N SER A 280 5.34 -1.42 23.89
CA SER A 280 5.93 -1.25 25.24
C SER A 280 5.45 0.02 25.96
N SER A 281 4.75 0.94 25.29
CA SER A 281 4.22 2.16 25.90
C SER A 281 3.01 1.84 26.81
N THR A 282 2.92 2.58 27.91
CA THR A 282 1.72 2.62 28.76
C THR A 282 0.71 3.65 28.26
N ASP A 283 1.15 4.61 27.48
CA ASP A 283 0.33 5.70 26.95
C ASP A 283 -0.24 5.34 25.57
N ASP A 284 -1.39 5.91 25.25
CA ASP A 284 -1.94 5.83 23.90
C ASP A 284 -1.08 6.66 22.95
N TRP A 285 -0.45 5.99 22.01
CA TRP A 285 0.35 6.65 21.01
C TRP A 285 -0.53 7.06 19.82
N ILE A 286 -0.49 8.33 19.50
CA ILE A 286 -1.23 8.90 18.37
C ILE A 286 -0.20 9.38 17.35
N ALA A 287 0.05 8.59 16.31
CA ALA A 287 0.71 9.10 15.12
C ALA A 287 -0.35 9.68 14.18
N SER A 288 -0.14 10.89 13.77
CA SER A 288 -1.03 11.56 12.83
C SER A 288 -0.74 11.23 11.37
N ASP A 289 0.28 10.42 11.07
CA ASP A 289 0.75 10.19 9.70
C ASP A 289 0.93 8.70 9.40
N GLU A 290 0.27 8.24 8.35
CA GLU A 290 0.33 6.86 7.83
C GLU A 290 1.77 6.41 7.52
N ARG A 291 2.68 7.35 7.18
CA ARG A 291 4.11 7.08 6.94
C ARG A 291 4.82 6.37 8.09
N PHE A 292 4.32 6.50 9.31
CA PHE A 292 4.90 5.85 10.49
C PHE A 292 4.11 4.60 10.88
N VAL A 293 2.81 4.60 10.65
CA VAL A 293 1.91 3.48 10.99
C VAL A 293 2.15 2.30 10.05
N GLU A 294 2.18 2.56 8.75
CA GLU A 294 2.34 1.50 7.75
C GLU A 294 3.65 0.70 7.92
N PRO A 295 4.84 1.33 8.05
CA PRO A 295 6.06 0.59 8.35
C PRO A 295 5.99 -0.21 9.65
N ALA A 296 5.35 0.32 10.70
CA ALA A 296 5.17 -0.40 11.96
C ALA A 296 4.36 -1.69 11.77
N ILE A 297 3.24 -1.61 11.05
CA ILE A 297 2.39 -2.76 10.74
C ILE A 297 3.13 -3.77 9.87
N LEU A 298 3.76 -3.31 8.77
CA LEU A 298 4.48 -4.18 7.85
C LEU A 298 5.63 -4.95 8.54
N SER A 299 6.28 -4.34 9.53
CA SER A 299 7.33 -4.99 10.30
C SER A 299 6.82 -6.10 11.23
N TYR A 300 5.53 -6.08 11.56
CA TYR A 300 4.90 -7.04 12.46
C TYR A 300 4.21 -8.21 11.77
N LEU A 301 4.03 -8.17 10.45
CA LEU A 301 3.32 -9.22 9.70
C LEU A 301 3.88 -10.62 9.92
N ALA A 302 5.20 -10.73 10.04
CA ALA A 302 5.90 -12.01 10.22
C ALA A 302 5.90 -12.52 11.68
N ARG A 303 5.28 -11.78 12.60
CA ARG A 303 5.14 -12.20 14.01
C ARG A 303 3.89 -13.06 14.19
N ASP A 304 3.81 -13.76 15.33
CA ASP A 304 2.64 -14.56 15.66
C ASP A 304 1.36 -13.69 15.84
N SER A 305 0.21 -14.35 15.85
CA SER A 305 -1.10 -13.67 15.94
C SER A 305 -1.29 -12.93 17.26
N GLU A 306 -0.71 -13.42 18.36
CA GLU A 306 -0.81 -12.77 19.67
C GLU A 306 -0.07 -11.42 19.66
N GLN A 307 1.17 -11.40 19.18
CA GLN A 307 1.98 -10.19 19.07
C GLN A 307 1.34 -9.16 18.11
N ARG A 308 0.80 -9.62 16.98
CA ARG A 308 0.08 -8.76 16.03
C ARG A 308 -1.19 -8.18 16.64
N SER A 309 -1.96 -8.97 17.38
CA SER A 309 -3.17 -8.51 18.07
C SER A 309 -2.88 -7.48 19.16
N ILE A 310 -1.76 -7.63 19.89
CA ILE A 310 -1.32 -6.64 20.88
C ILE A 310 -1.02 -5.29 20.17
N LEU A 311 -0.32 -5.31 19.04
CA LEU A 311 -0.07 -4.09 18.29
C LEU A 311 -1.38 -3.47 17.79
N TRP A 312 -2.31 -4.28 17.25
CA TRP A 312 -3.61 -3.80 16.77
C TRP A 312 -4.42 -3.16 17.90
N ALA A 313 -4.45 -3.77 19.09
CA ALA A 313 -5.16 -3.22 20.24
C ALA A 313 -4.67 -1.80 20.62
N LYS A 314 -3.39 -1.50 20.37
CA LYS A 314 -2.81 -0.16 20.59
C LYS A 314 -3.07 0.82 19.43
N LEU A 315 -3.14 0.31 18.20
CA LEU A 315 -3.28 1.13 17.00
C LEU A 315 -4.75 1.37 16.58
N SER A 316 -5.68 0.51 17.00
CA SER A 316 -7.07 0.51 16.49
C SER A 316 -7.78 1.85 16.65
N LEU A 317 -7.60 2.53 17.80
CA LEU A 317 -8.18 3.86 18.06
C LEU A 317 -7.62 4.94 17.13
N MET A 318 -6.32 4.87 16.84
CA MET A 318 -5.69 5.80 15.93
C MET A 318 -6.11 5.56 14.48
N CYS A 319 -6.26 4.29 14.10
CA CYS A 319 -6.71 3.91 12.77
C CYS A 319 -8.15 4.37 12.46
N ASP A 320 -8.94 4.74 13.47
CA ASP A 320 -10.26 5.37 13.26
C ASP A 320 -10.17 6.78 12.61
N PHE A 321 -9.00 7.40 12.62
CA PHE A 321 -8.75 8.70 11.98
C PHE A 321 -8.10 8.58 10.59
N LEU A 322 -7.81 7.36 10.13
CA LEU A 322 -7.28 7.11 8.81
C LEU A 322 -8.42 6.90 7.79
N GLU A 323 -8.07 6.92 6.52
CA GLU A 323 -9.00 6.51 5.47
C GLU A 323 -9.48 5.08 5.69
N THR A 324 -10.76 4.82 5.41
CA THR A 324 -11.40 3.51 5.63
C THR A 324 -10.65 2.38 4.93
N SER A 325 -10.15 2.60 3.72
CA SER A 325 -9.34 1.63 2.97
C SER A 325 -8.04 1.26 3.68
N SER A 326 -7.32 2.25 4.19
CA SER A 326 -6.07 2.05 4.94
C SER A 326 -6.35 1.32 6.24
N ARG A 327 -7.39 1.70 6.97
CA ARG A 327 -7.82 1.01 8.18
C ARG A 327 -8.12 -0.46 7.92
N MET A 328 -8.96 -0.77 6.91
CA MET A 328 -9.32 -2.16 6.57
C MET A 328 -8.08 -2.99 6.23
N ARG A 329 -7.17 -2.43 5.44
CA ARG A 329 -5.90 -3.06 5.07
C ARG A 329 -5.03 -3.37 6.29
N PHE A 330 -4.93 -2.46 7.24
CA PHE A 330 -4.14 -2.60 8.45
C PHE A 330 -4.74 -3.60 9.44
N GLU A 331 -6.04 -3.52 9.65
CA GLU A 331 -6.78 -4.46 10.49
C GLU A 331 -6.64 -5.89 9.96
N ALA A 332 -6.94 -6.09 8.68
CA ALA A 332 -6.78 -7.38 8.02
C ALA A 332 -5.35 -7.95 8.13
N ALA A 333 -4.33 -7.08 8.00
CA ALA A 333 -2.94 -7.47 8.07
C ALA A 333 -2.51 -7.93 9.48
N LEU A 334 -3.02 -7.30 10.54
CA LEU A 334 -2.61 -7.59 11.91
C LEU A 334 -3.46 -8.66 12.58
N THR A 335 -4.76 -8.73 12.29
CA THR A 335 -5.69 -9.61 13.02
C THR A 335 -6.10 -10.85 12.24
N ASP A 336 -5.86 -10.91 10.93
CA ASP A 336 -6.41 -11.92 10.03
C ASP A 336 -7.95 -11.97 10.01
N HIS A 337 -8.58 -10.92 10.51
CA HIS A 337 -10.01 -10.70 10.62
C HIS A 337 -10.29 -9.20 10.56
N ILE A 338 -11.53 -8.80 10.29
CA ILE A 338 -11.96 -7.40 10.36
C ILE A 338 -13.30 -7.27 11.12
N GLU A 339 -13.54 -6.11 11.72
CA GLU A 339 -14.82 -5.74 12.28
C GLU A 339 -15.74 -5.21 11.17
N GLU A 340 -16.46 -6.09 10.49
CA GLU A 340 -17.22 -5.78 9.29
C GLU A 340 -18.18 -4.59 9.46
N ASP A 341 -18.82 -4.45 10.60
CA ASP A 341 -19.78 -3.37 10.87
C ASP A 341 -19.19 -1.96 10.72
N LYS A 342 -17.87 -1.82 10.96
CA LYS A 342 -17.16 -0.55 10.81
C LYS A 342 -16.94 -0.13 9.37
N TYR A 343 -17.14 -1.01 8.42
CA TYR A 343 -16.97 -0.79 6.99
C TYR A 343 -18.30 -0.67 6.24
N SER A 344 -19.42 -0.57 6.97
CA SER A 344 -20.71 -0.23 6.38
C SER A 344 -20.79 1.24 6.01
N HIS A 345 -21.49 1.56 4.91
CA HIS A 345 -21.63 2.91 4.34
C HIS A 345 -20.27 3.52 3.92
N ALA A 346 -19.37 2.72 3.41
CA ALA A 346 -17.99 3.12 3.13
C ALA A 346 -17.61 2.93 1.67
N ASP A 347 -16.73 3.82 1.20
CA ASP A 347 -16.01 3.68 -0.07
C ASP A 347 -14.61 3.11 0.21
N ILE A 348 -14.36 1.89 -0.25
CA ILE A 348 -13.11 1.16 -0.02
C ILE A 348 -12.38 1.03 -1.35
N THR A 349 -11.17 1.57 -1.43
CA THR A 349 -10.45 1.67 -2.70
C THR A 349 -9.06 1.04 -2.66
N SER A 350 -8.69 0.39 -3.76
CA SER A 350 -7.31 -0.05 -4.07
C SER A 350 -6.68 -0.95 -3.02
N ILE A 351 -7.47 -1.77 -2.30
CA ILE A 351 -6.95 -2.73 -1.33
C ILE A 351 -6.78 -4.12 -1.93
N THR A 352 -5.85 -4.88 -1.36
CA THR A 352 -5.68 -6.31 -1.65
C THR A 352 -5.82 -7.11 -0.37
N LEU A 353 -6.79 -8.02 -0.33
CA LEU A 353 -7.07 -8.91 0.78
C LEU A 353 -6.78 -10.34 0.38
N LYS A 354 -6.03 -11.10 1.21
CA LYS A 354 -5.62 -12.48 0.91
C LYS A 354 -5.72 -13.37 2.14
N ASN A 355 -6.37 -14.53 2.00
CA ASN A 355 -6.42 -15.57 3.05
C ASN A 355 -6.84 -15.05 4.42
N ILE A 356 -7.84 -14.20 4.49
CA ILE A 356 -8.34 -13.63 5.73
C ILE A 356 -9.80 -13.97 5.95
N ASP A 357 -10.23 -13.92 7.21
CA ASP A 357 -11.62 -14.14 7.60
C ASP A 357 -12.41 -12.82 7.52
N ILE A 358 -12.75 -12.45 6.29
CA ILE A 358 -13.64 -11.32 6.01
C ILE A 358 -14.95 -11.83 5.41
N PHE A 359 -16.05 -11.14 5.65
CA PHE A 359 -17.38 -11.49 5.16
C PHE A 359 -17.96 -12.82 5.72
N LYS A 360 -17.39 -13.33 6.81
CA LYS A 360 -17.83 -14.60 7.42
C LYS A 360 -18.72 -14.42 8.64
N THR A 361 -18.49 -13.42 9.46
CA THR A 361 -19.08 -13.27 10.80
C THR A 361 -19.94 -12.04 10.98
N GLY A 362 -19.58 -10.91 10.41
CA GLY A 362 -20.31 -9.65 10.50
C GLY A 362 -21.07 -9.32 9.21
N THR A 363 -21.76 -8.20 9.19
CA THR A 363 -22.52 -7.70 8.03
C THR A 363 -21.94 -6.38 7.57
N ILE A 364 -21.68 -6.27 6.26
CA ILE A 364 -21.34 -5.00 5.60
C ILE A 364 -22.54 -4.54 4.78
N LYS A 365 -22.86 -3.26 4.89
CA LYS A 365 -24.04 -2.67 4.23
C LYS A 365 -23.68 -1.41 3.46
N GLU A 366 -24.36 -1.21 2.33
CA GLU A 366 -24.34 0.04 1.56
C GLU A 366 -22.92 0.53 1.28
N SER A 367 -22.03 -0.37 0.81
CA SER A 367 -20.62 -0.05 0.62
C SER A 367 -20.13 -0.35 -0.79
N ILE A 368 -19.14 0.43 -1.21
CA ILE A 368 -18.54 0.33 -2.54
C ILE A 368 -17.09 -0.12 -2.39
N PHE A 369 -16.71 -1.18 -3.11
CA PHE A 369 -15.33 -1.62 -3.27
C PHE A 369 -14.88 -1.27 -4.69
N ASN A 370 -13.87 -0.41 -4.83
CA ASN A 370 -13.36 0.03 -6.12
C ASN A 370 -11.88 -0.33 -6.29
N ASP A 371 -11.52 -0.90 -7.44
CA ASP A 371 -10.15 -1.34 -7.76
C ASP A 371 -9.54 -2.31 -6.71
N CYS A 372 -10.37 -3.11 -6.05
CA CYS A 372 -9.93 -4.04 -5.01
C CYS A 372 -9.59 -5.42 -5.57
N SER A 373 -8.72 -6.14 -4.86
CA SER A 373 -8.31 -7.52 -5.21
C SER A 373 -8.53 -8.45 -4.03
N PHE A 374 -9.31 -9.50 -4.26
CA PHE A 374 -9.63 -10.53 -3.28
C PHE A 374 -9.01 -11.86 -3.71
N HIS A 375 -8.26 -12.50 -2.81
CA HIS A 375 -7.57 -13.76 -3.09
C HIS A 375 -7.87 -14.79 -2.00
N ASP A 376 -8.31 -15.98 -2.42
CA ASP A 376 -8.55 -17.12 -1.53
C ASP A 376 -9.51 -16.78 -0.37
N ILE A 377 -10.56 -16.00 -0.66
CA ILE A 377 -11.59 -15.57 0.30
C ILE A 377 -12.86 -16.38 0.07
N ASN A 378 -13.44 -16.90 1.16
CA ASN A 378 -14.74 -17.52 1.13
C ASN A 378 -15.81 -16.53 1.63
N PHE A 379 -16.60 -16.00 0.71
CA PHE A 379 -17.63 -15.00 0.98
C PHE A 379 -18.88 -15.65 1.58
N ASN A 380 -19.37 -15.13 2.69
CA ASN A 380 -20.73 -15.39 3.13
C ASN A 380 -21.64 -14.30 2.58
N LEU A 381 -22.28 -14.58 1.45
CA LEU A 381 -23.07 -13.60 0.73
C LEU A 381 -24.28 -13.07 1.54
N CYS A 382 -24.76 -13.84 2.53
CA CYS A 382 -25.82 -13.38 3.41
C CYS A 382 -25.43 -12.24 4.34
N ASN A 383 -24.13 -12.00 4.48
CA ASN A 383 -23.57 -10.93 5.30
C ASN A 383 -23.27 -9.65 4.47
N LEU A 384 -23.61 -9.66 3.18
CA LEU A 384 -23.43 -8.53 2.27
C LEU A 384 -24.81 -7.97 1.91
N GLU A 385 -25.04 -6.69 2.18
CA GLU A 385 -26.31 -6.00 1.91
C GLU A 385 -26.03 -4.71 1.14
N ASP A 386 -26.55 -4.58 -0.09
CA ASP A 386 -26.33 -3.43 -0.99
C ASP A 386 -24.84 -3.11 -1.19
N ILE A 387 -24.11 -4.11 -1.71
CA ILE A 387 -22.69 -4.00 -1.96
C ILE A 387 -22.41 -3.85 -3.44
N THR A 388 -21.58 -2.90 -3.78
CA THR A 388 -21.12 -2.68 -5.16
C THR A 388 -19.63 -2.93 -5.27
N PHE A 389 -19.24 -3.82 -6.20
CA PHE A 389 -17.85 -4.03 -6.60
C PHE A 389 -17.60 -3.39 -7.96
N LEU A 390 -16.65 -2.45 -8.03
CA LEU A 390 -16.24 -1.75 -9.25
C LEU A 390 -14.80 -2.12 -9.59
N ASN A 391 -14.52 -2.54 -10.81
CA ASN A 391 -13.16 -2.85 -11.29
C ASN A 391 -12.39 -3.86 -10.40
N CYS A 392 -13.09 -4.68 -9.64
CA CYS A 392 -12.48 -5.61 -8.68
C CYS A 392 -12.03 -6.91 -9.33
N SER A 393 -11.12 -7.61 -8.65
CA SER A 393 -10.61 -8.91 -9.08
C SER A 393 -10.78 -9.95 -7.99
N PHE A 394 -11.29 -11.14 -8.36
CA PHE A 394 -11.56 -12.25 -7.45
C PHE A 394 -10.76 -13.47 -7.90
N TRP A 395 -9.77 -13.87 -7.10
CA TRP A 395 -8.87 -14.98 -7.39
C TRP A 395 -9.10 -16.12 -6.41
N ASN A 396 -9.51 -17.29 -6.89
CA ASN A 396 -9.85 -18.47 -6.09
C ASN A 396 -10.89 -18.15 -4.99
N CYS A 397 -11.72 -17.14 -5.18
CA CYS A 397 -12.78 -16.81 -4.25
C CYS A 397 -13.89 -17.84 -4.35
N THR A 398 -14.49 -18.16 -3.21
CA THR A 398 -15.64 -19.04 -3.11
C THR A 398 -16.75 -18.35 -2.34
N HIS A 399 -17.96 -18.86 -2.42
CA HIS A 399 -19.09 -18.30 -1.67
C HIS A 399 -19.93 -19.38 -1.02
N GLN A 400 -20.62 -19.01 0.04
CA GLN A 400 -21.67 -19.79 0.66
C GLN A 400 -23.00 -19.07 0.45
N ILE A 401 -23.96 -19.75 -0.14
CA ILE A 401 -25.34 -19.27 -0.28
C ILE A 401 -26.18 -20.02 0.73
N LEU A 402 -26.77 -19.31 1.67
CA LEU A 402 -27.87 -19.83 2.47
C LEU A 402 -29.17 -19.53 1.74
N PHE A 403 -29.95 -20.55 1.42
CA PHE A 403 -31.15 -20.55 0.58
C PHE A 403 -32.28 -19.56 1.00
N SER A 404 -32.07 -18.67 1.95
CA SER A 404 -33.14 -17.85 2.54
C SER A 404 -33.13 -16.38 2.14
N LYS A 405 -32.06 -15.85 1.53
CA LYS A 405 -31.95 -14.43 1.16
C LYS A 405 -31.06 -14.28 -0.07
N THR A 406 -31.58 -13.64 -1.10
CA THR A 406 -30.78 -13.21 -2.26
C THR A 406 -29.77 -12.16 -1.77
N PRO A 407 -28.49 -12.29 -2.07
CA PRO A 407 -27.54 -11.23 -1.79
C PRO A 407 -27.85 -10.03 -2.69
N ASP A 408 -27.77 -8.84 -2.15
CA ASP A 408 -27.89 -7.59 -2.90
C ASP A 408 -26.47 -7.10 -3.22
N ILE A 409 -25.89 -7.64 -4.31
CA ILE A 409 -24.49 -7.42 -4.68
C ILE A 409 -24.44 -7.08 -6.17
N ASN A 410 -23.75 -6.02 -6.52
CA ASN A 410 -23.56 -5.57 -7.87
C ASN A 410 -22.08 -5.66 -8.29
N PHE A 411 -21.81 -6.21 -9.48
CA PHE A 411 -20.48 -6.30 -10.05
C PHE A 411 -20.39 -5.47 -11.32
N TYR A 412 -19.45 -4.50 -11.36
CA TYR A 412 -19.22 -3.67 -12.54
C TYR A 412 -17.74 -3.74 -12.96
N ASN A 413 -17.51 -4.18 -14.19
CA ASN A 413 -16.17 -4.32 -14.76
C ASN A 413 -15.24 -5.20 -13.88
N CYS A 414 -15.81 -6.18 -13.18
CA CYS A 414 -15.06 -7.11 -12.34
C CYS A 414 -14.57 -8.31 -13.13
N ARG A 415 -13.58 -9.02 -12.60
CA ARG A 415 -13.02 -10.23 -13.18
C ARG A 415 -12.74 -11.27 -12.13
N ASP A 416 -12.84 -12.54 -12.53
CA ASP A 416 -12.51 -13.68 -11.69
C ASP A 416 -11.72 -14.76 -12.49
N ASN A 417 -11.28 -15.80 -11.80
CA ASN A 417 -10.59 -16.94 -12.43
C ASN A 417 -11.33 -18.28 -12.28
N ASN A 418 -12.48 -18.31 -11.60
CA ASN A 418 -13.18 -19.54 -11.24
C ASN A 418 -14.71 -19.47 -11.31
N ASN A 419 -15.25 -18.58 -12.15
CA ASN A 419 -16.68 -18.32 -12.34
C ASN A 419 -17.42 -17.82 -11.09
N PHE A 420 -16.71 -17.26 -10.12
CA PHE A 420 -17.27 -16.73 -8.87
C PHE A 420 -18.41 -15.72 -9.12
N ILE A 421 -18.17 -14.76 -10.02
CA ILE A 421 -19.15 -13.73 -10.37
C ILE A 421 -20.36 -14.32 -11.06
N ALA A 422 -20.11 -15.16 -12.08
CA ALA A 422 -21.19 -15.76 -12.87
C ALA A 422 -22.12 -16.64 -12.01
N GLU A 423 -21.58 -17.39 -11.05
CA GLU A 423 -22.39 -18.22 -10.14
C GLU A 423 -23.32 -17.38 -9.24
N ILE A 424 -22.88 -16.19 -8.81
CA ILE A 424 -23.69 -15.27 -8.01
C ILE A 424 -24.78 -14.62 -8.88
N GLU A 425 -24.43 -14.12 -10.08
CA GLU A 425 -25.37 -13.50 -11.00
C GLU A 425 -26.43 -14.48 -11.51
N GLU A 426 -26.05 -15.75 -11.78
CA GLU A 426 -27.02 -16.80 -12.15
C GLU A 426 -28.02 -17.08 -11.03
N GLN A 427 -27.58 -17.04 -9.78
CA GLN A 427 -28.45 -17.22 -8.62
C GLN A 427 -29.45 -16.07 -8.48
N GLU A 428 -29.00 -14.84 -8.67
CA GLU A 428 -29.86 -13.65 -8.68
C GLU A 428 -30.91 -13.72 -9.81
N ALA A 429 -30.50 -14.12 -11.00
CA ALA A 429 -31.40 -14.28 -12.14
C ALA A 429 -32.51 -15.34 -11.90
N ILE A 430 -32.22 -16.40 -11.17
CA ILE A 430 -33.22 -17.43 -10.78
C ILE A 430 -34.23 -16.87 -9.79
N ASP A 431 -33.80 -16.01 -8.88
CA ASP A 431 -34.68 -15.40 -7.90
C ASP A 431 -35.43 -14.19 -8.46
N GLU A 432 -34.85 -13.42 -9.38
CA GLU A 432 -35.54 -12.33 -10.12
C GLU A 432 -36.66 -12.88 -11.04
N LEU A 433 -36.54 -14.08 -11.56
CA LEU A 433 -37.63 -14.75 -12.28
C LEU A 433 -38.90 -14.97 -11.41
N LYS A 434 -38.75 -14.86 -10.09
CA LYS A 434 -39.86 -14.90 -9.11
C LYS A 434 -40.31 -13.48 -8.69
N ALA A 435 -39.54 -12.44 -8.95
CA ALA A 435 -39.90 -11.06 -8.69
C ALA A 435 -40.59 -10.41 -9.90
N GLN A 436 -41.48 -9.44 -9.68
CA GLN A 436 -42.08 -8.73 -10.81
C GLN A 436 -41.02 -7.96 -11.61
N PRO A 437 -41.09 -8.00 -12.94
CA PRO A 437 -40.10 -7.39 -13.80
C PRO A 437 -39.92 -5.89 -13.51
N ASN A 438 -38.67 -5.45 -13.30
CA ASN A 438 -38.32 -4.08 -12.96
C ASN A 438 -38.06 -3.25 -14.22
N VAL A 439 -38.89 -2.26 -14.48
CA VAL A 439 -38.83 -1.39 -15.65
C VAL A 439 -37.51 -0.58 -15.70
N ALA A 440 -37.00 -0.15 -14.53
CA ALA A 440 -35.77 0.61 -14.46
C ALA A 440 -34.57 -0.27 -14.93
N TYR A 441 -34.46 -1.49 -14.44
CA TYR A 441 -33.43 -2.44 -14.85
C TYR A 441 -33.46 -2.70 -16.35
N TYR A 442 -34.67 -2.92 -16.93
CA TYR A 442 -34.83 -3.08 -18.36
C TYR A 442 -34.27 -1.87 -19.14
N ILE A 443 -34.58 -0.66 -18.68
CA ILE A 443 -34.08 0.56 -19.34
C ILE A 443 -32.55 0.64 -19.27
N PHE A 444 -31.95 0.40 -18.08
CA PHE A 444 -30.51 0.42 -17.89
C PHE A 444 -29.81 -0.63 -18.72
N SER A 445 -30.27 -1.86 -18.71
CA SER A 445 -29.64 -2.96 -19.49
C SER A 445 -29.61 -2.69 -21.00
N LYS A 446 -30.52 -1.86 -21.52
CA LYS A 446 -30.52 -1.45 -22.95
C LYS A 446 -29.57 -0.29 -23.22
N ILE A 447 -29.37 0.58 -22.26
CA ILE A 447 -28.52 1.77 -22.39
C ILE A 447 -27.06 1.42 -22.07
N TRP A 448 -26.87 0.62 -21.05
CA TRP A 448 -25.56 0.16 -20.58
C TRP A 448 -25.57 -1.37 -20.42
N PRO A 449 -25.30 -2.11 -21.46
CA PRO A 449 -25.23 -3.57 -21.36
C PRO A 449 -24.18 -4.01 -20.37
N ILE A 450 -24.51 -4.96 -19.50
CA ILE A 450 -23.60 -5.58 -18.53
C ILE A 450 -22.33 -6.03 -19.23
N GLY A 451 -21.16 -5.71 -18.68
CA GLY A 451 -19.86 -6.03 -19.28
C GLY A 451 -19.33 -5.00 -20.30
N SER A 452 -19.99 -3.87 -20.49
CA SER A 452 -19.46 -2.77 -21.32
C SER A 452 -18.45 -1.95 -20.52
N PRO A 453 -17.19 -1.80 -20.99
CA PRO A 453 -16.10 -1.15 -20.22
C PRO A 453 -16.25 0.39 -20.08
N SER A 454 -17.21 0.99 -20.73
CA SER A 454 -17.47 2.43 -20.61
C SER A 454 -18.87 2.77 -21.07
N ILE A 455 -19.38 3.96 -20.65
CA ILE A 455 -20.60 4.55 -21.16
C ILE A 455 -20.37 5.05 -22.59
N ASP A 456 -20.12 4.16 -23.52
CA ASP A 456 -19.90 4.53 -24.94
C ASP A 456 -21.16 5.05 -25.64
N ARG A 457 -22.33 4.97 -25.00
CA ARG A 457 -23.60 5.38 -25.57
C ARG A 457 -24.24 6.54 -24.80
N LEU A 458 -23.70 7.73 -24.98
CA LEU A 458 -24.35 8.97 -24.51
C LEU A 458 -25.77 9.16 -25.04
N HIS A 459 -26.18 8.37 -26.04
CA HIS A 459 -27.48 8.51 -26.73
C HIS A 459 -28.11 7.14 -27.01
N TYR A 460 -29.33 6.95 -26.58
CA TYR A 460 -30.13 5.77 -26.93
C TYR A 460 -31.48 6.19 -27.53
N PHE A 461 -31.88 5.52 -28.63
CA PHE A 461 -33.15 5.84 -29.26
C PHE A 461 -34.33 5.31 -28.45
N THR A 462 -35.24 6.19 -27.99
CA THR A 462 -36.42 5.80 -27.21
C THR A 462 -37.28 4.77 -27.94
N GLY A 463 -37.33 4.82 -29.26
CA GLY A 463 -38.07 3.83 -30.04
C GLY A 463 -37.59 2.38 -29.85
N ASN A 464 -36.31 2.17 -29.46
CA ASN A 464 -35.80 0.84 -29.17
C ASN A 464 -36.18 0.35 -27.79
N LEU A 465 -36.36 1.24 -26.81
CA LEU A 465 -36.89 0.90 -25.48
C LEU A 465 -38.32 0.39 -25.50
N PHE A 466 -39.10 0.83 -26.49
CA PHE A 466 -40.49 0.42 -26.64
C PHE A 466 -40.68 -0.87 -27.46
N LYS A 467 -39.63 -1.49 -27.91
CA LYS A 467 -39.63 -2.79 -28.59
C LYS A 467 -39.47 -3.93 -27.61
N THR A 468 -40.44 -4.06 -26.72
CA THR A 468 -40.51 -5.13 -25.74
C THR A 468 -41.97 -5.51 -25.50
N ASP A 469 -42.22 -6.78 -25.25
CA ASP A 469 -43.52 -7.32 -24.84
C ASP A 469 -43.62 -7.39 -23.30
N GLU A 470 -42.52 -7.15 -22.56
CA GLU A 470 -42.44 -7.28 -21.10
C GLU A 470 -43.07 -6.07 -20.39
N PHE A 471 -42.94 -4.86 -20.97
CA PHE A 471 -43.39 -3.62 -20.37
C PHE A 471 -44.21 -2.78 -21.34
N SER A 472 -45.30 -2.21 -20.82
CA SER A 472 -46.06 -1.28 -21.62
C SER A 472 -45.29 0.04 -21.81
N ARG A 473 -45.56 0.70 -22.94
CA ARG A 473 -45.03 2.02 -23.26
C ARG A 473 -45.30 3.07 -22.18
N LYS A 474 -46.42 2.89 -21.40
CA LYS A 474 -46.82 3.77 -20.32
C LYS A 474 -45.92 3.58 -19.08
N GLU A 475 -45.54 2.34 -18.75
CA GLU A 475 -44.65 1.99 -17.64
C GLU A 475 -43.23 2.50 -17.92
N ILE A 476 -42.70 2.23 -19.10
CA ILE A 476 -41.40 2.73 -19.51
C ILE A 476 -41.33 4.26 -19.47
N ASN A 477 -42.33 4.96 -19.97
CA ASN A 477 -42.40 6.42 -19.93
C ASN A 477 -42.56 6.97 -18.50
N LYS A 478 -43.27 6.26 -17.62
CA LYS A 478 -43.39 6.63 -16.22
C LYS A 478 -42.04 6.53 -15.54
N GLU A 479 -41.34 5.43 -15.72
CA GLU A 479 -40.02 5.20 -15.12
C GLU A 479 -38.98 6.22 -15.60
N ILE A 480 -38.89 6.49 -16.90
CA ILE A 480 -38.02 7.54 -17.45
C ILE A 480 -38.27 8.91 -16.80
N LYS A 481 -39.52 9.20 -16.36
CA LYS A 481 -39.87 10.48 -15.75
C LYS A 481 -39.62 10.53 -14.25
N THR A 482 -39.68 9.39 -13.56
CA THR A 482 -39.59 9.30 -12.10
C THR A 482 -38.16 9.00 -11.61
N THR A 483 -37.42 8.24 -12.37
CA THR A 483 -36.00 7.97 -12.07
C THR A 483 -35.20 9.22 -12.44
N LEU A 484 -34.28 9.65 -11.60
CA LEU A 484 -33.47 10.90 -11.66
C LEU A 484 -32.68 11.15 -12.95
N PHE A 485 -33.23 10.79 -14.09
CA PHE A 485 -32.69 11.11 -15.39
C PHE A 485 -33.22 12.47 -15.85
N PHE A 486 -32.38 13.47 -15.81
CA PHE A 486 -32.59 14.67 -16.59
C PHE A 486 -32.43 14.31 -18.07
N SER A 487 -33.57 13.84 -18.67
CA SER A 487 -33.62 13.63 -20.12
C SER A 487 -33.98 14.94 -20.79
N PHE A 488 -33.03 15.53 -21.46
CA PHE A 488 -33.33 16.52 -22.49
C PHE A 488 -33.83 15.77 -23.73
N PHE A 489 -35.13 15.82 -23.98
CA PHE A 489 -35.72 15.34 -25.23
C PHE A 489 -35.35 16.30 -26.37
N HIS A 490 -34.37 15.94 -27.16
CA HIS A 490 -34.18 16.55 -28.45
C HIS A 490 -34.33 15.46 -29.53
N SER A 491 -35.30 15.60 -30.37
CA SER A 491 -35.53 14.78 -31.57
C SER A 491 -35.42 13.27 -31.40
N ASN A 492 -36.32 12.66 -30.58
CA ASN A 492 -36.41 11.19 -30.39
C ASN A 492 -35.18 10.48 -29.82
N LYS A 493 -34.25 11.19 -29.17
CA LYS A 493 -33.11 10.66 -28.45
C LYS A 493 -33.21 10.95 -26.97
N ILE A 494 -32.89 9.99 -26.12
CA ILE A 494 -32.64 10.21 -24.69
C ILE A 494 -31.15 10.52 -24.57
N ILE A 495 -30.82 11.72 -24.12
CA ILE A 495 -29.47 12.08 -23.73
C ILE A 495 -29.41 11.87 -22.22
N ILE A 496 -28.59 10.92 -21.77
CA ILE A 496 -28.34 10.69 -20.35
C ILE A 496 -27.15 11.55 -19.98
N SER A 497 -27.39 12.59 -19.22
CA SER A 497 -26.33 13.33 -18.55
C SER A 497 -26.24 12.80 -17.13
N LEU A 498 -25.20 12.03 -16.82
CA LEU A 498 -24.84 11.73 -15.44
C LEU A 498 -24.34 13.03 -14.82
N LEU A 499 -25.14 13.65 -13.98
CA LEU A 499 -24.62 14.62 -13.02
C LEU A 499 -23.90 13.81 -11.94
N HIS A 500 -22.61 14.07 -11.81
CA HIS A 500 -21.85 13.66 -10.62
C HIS A 500 -22.58 14.19 -9.38
N ILE A 501 -23.01 13.28 -8.53
CA ILE A 501 -23.30 13.57 -7.12
C ILE A 501 -22.04 13.25 -6.36
#